data_9b0030d80076494920b8b555c437202e
#
_entry.id   9b0030d80076494920b8b555c437202e
#
_cell.length_a   1.000
_cell.length_b   1.000
_cell.length_c   1.000
_cell.angle_alpha   90.00
_cell.angle_beta   90.00
_cell.angle_gamma   90.00
#
_symmetry.space_group_name_H-M   'P 1'
#
loop_
_entity.id
_entity.type
_entity.pdbx_description
1 polymer ?
#
loop_
_entity_poly.entity_id
_entity_poly.type
_entity_poly.pdbx_seq_one_letter_code
_entity_poly.pdbx_strand_id
1 'polypeptide(L)'
;GPEIFKQRLSASVNYEPGYGRVKKEKLKNYSGEILFSIVMPVYNVEIKWLDKAIESIEKQNYKNWEICIADDCSTKQEVREHLSAMKNSRIKIKLLEKNQGISGATNAAAALASGEYILLMDNDDELAPSALHEFYQKIKKEGSEIIYSDMDIIDAKGKTRDPLCKPDWSPDLFLSQMYLGHLIGFKKSLFEKVGGFRGEFNGSQDYDLLLRMTEMTDKIGHVPEILYHWRDLPSSTAANPESKPYAQTAGLNAIQEHLDRVYGKGAATANETENLFVYDVRYHMNEE
;
A
#
# COMPACT_ATOMS: atom_id res chain seq x y z
N GLY A 1 7.82 -14.62 11.09
CA GLY A 1 6.45 -14.62 11.57
C GLY A 1 6.17 -13.39 12.43
N PRO A 2 4.93 -13.07 12.78
CA PRO A 2 4.57 -11.88 13.56
C PRO A 2 5.33 -11.74 14.88
N GLU A 3 5.76 -12.84 15.48
CA GLU A 3 6.52 -12.82 16.74
C GLU A 3 7.97 -12.33 16.60
N ILE A 4 8.64 -12.61 15.49
CA ILE A 4 10.00 -12.12 15.24
C ILE A 4 9.97 -10.61 14.99
N PHE A 5 8.94 -10.13 14.32
CA PHE A 5 8.68 -8.70 14.14
C PHE A 5 8.38 -8.02 15.48
N LYS A 6 7.57 -8.65 16.34
CA LYS A 6 7.30 -8.21 17.71
C LYS A 6 8.54 -8.13 18.58
N GLN A 7 9.44 -9.12 18.52
CA GLN A 7 10.67 -9.13 19.31
C GLN A 7 11.64 -8.00 18.91
N ARG A 8 11.73 -7.64 17.64
CA ARG A 8 12.57 -6.54 17.18
C ARG A 8 11.99 -5.16 17.51
N LEU A 9 10.66 -5.01 17.47
CA LEU A 9 9.98 -3.77 17.89
C LEU A 9 10.02 -3.58 19.41
N SER A 10 9.91 -4.64 20.22
CA SER A 10 9.98 -4.54 21.69
C SER A 10 11.36 -4.18 22.23
N ALA A 11 12.42 -4.35 21.43
CA ALA A 11 13.79 -4.05 21.84
C ALA A 11 14.20 -2.58 21.59
N SER A 12 13.44 -1.79 20.82
CA SER A 12 13.87 -0.47 20.37
C SER A 12 12.97 0.70 20.74
N VAL A 13 11.80 0.48 21.33
CA VAL A 13 10.89 1.58 21.66
C VAL A 13 10.29 1.39 23.06
N ASN A 14 10.62 2.28 23.99
CA ASN A 14 9.77 2.54 25.14
C ASN A 14 8.50 3.18 24.63
N TYR A 15 7.52 2.34 24.23
CA TYR A 15 6.22 2.78 23.73
C TYR A 15 5.45 3.41 24.89
N GLU A 16 5.40 4.72 24.93
CA GLU A 16 4.38 5.41 25.72
C GLU A 16 3.06 5.32 24.95
N PRO A 17 1.95 4.86 25.59
CA PRO A 17 0.63 4.76 24.97
C PRO A 17 0.02 6.17 24.72
N GLY A 18 0.67 6.97 23.94
CA GLY A 18 0.30 8.33 23.58
C GLY A 18 0.52 8.63 22.10
N TYR A 19 1.32 7.82 21.42
CA TYR A 19 1.49 7.91 19.99
C TYR A 19 0.21 7.46 19.29
N GLY A 20 -0.39 8.33 18.49
CA GLY A 20 -1.58 7.99 17.69
C GLY A 20 -2.93 8.30 18.34
N ARG A 21 -3.01 8.94 19.49
CA ARG A 21 -4.24 9.64 19.86
C ARG A 21 -4.33 10.89 18.99
N VAL A 22 -5.02 10.76 17.84
CA VAL A 22 -5.62 11.92 17.18
C VAL A 22 -6.32 12.69 18.30
N LYS A 23 -5.79 13.84 18.69
CA LYS A 23 -6.51 14.75 19.58
C LYS A 23 -7.90 14.87 18.99
N LYS A 24 -8.95 14.62 19.76
CA LYS A 24 -10.36 14.81 19.36
C LYS A 24 -10.68 16.31 19.19
N GLU A 25 -9.77 17.09 18.62
CA GLU A 25 -10.11 18.36 18.03
C GLU A 25 -10.98 18.05 16.82
N LYS A 26 -12.10 18.74 16.69
CA LYS A 26 -12.93 18.66 15.48
C LYS A 26 -12.01 18.94 14.30
N LEU A 27 -11.68 17.88 13.56
CA LEU A 27 -10.84 18.00 12.38
C LEU A 27 -11.52 19.01 11.45
N LYS A 28 -10.86 20.15 11.21
CA LYS A 28 -11.36 21.12 10.24
C LYS A 28 -11.31 20.47 8.85
N ASN A 29 -12.31 20.78 8.03
CA ASN A 29 -12.26 20.40 6.63
C ASN A 29 -11.23 21.23 5.89
N TYR A 30 -10.43 20.55 5.08
CA TYR A 30 -9.42 21.16 4.23
C TYR A 30 -9.74 20.90 2.76
N SER A 31 -9.40 21.86 1.91
CA SER A 31 -9.41 21.71 0.46
C SER A 31 -8.06 22.19 -0.06
N GLY A 32 -7.45 21.44 -0.95
CA GLY A 32 -6.20 21.78 -1.61
C GLY A 32 -6.30 21.43 -3.09
N GLU A 33 -5.29 21.84 -3.86
CA GLU A 33 -5.26 21.66 -5.31
C GLU A 33 -4.98 20.21 -5.74
N ILE A 34 -4.35 19.39 -4.88
CA ILE A 34 -4.02 18.01 -5.21
C ILE A 34 -5.28 17.14 -5.14
N LEU A 35 -5.68 16.55 -6.25
CA LEU A 35 -6.70 15.50 -6.28
C LEU A 35 -6.04 14.15 -6.00
N PHE A 36 -6.50 13.47 -4.94
CA PHE A 36 -6.09 12.10 -4.62
C PHE A 36 -7.06 11.11 -5.23
N SER A 37 -6.56 10.16 -6.00
CA SER A 37 -7.32 9.00 -6.49
C SER A 37 -7.00 7.79 -5.62
N ILE A 38 -7.96 7.35 -4.81
CA ILE A 38 -7.83 6.14 -4.01
C ILE A 38 -8.20 4.96 -4.90
N VAL A 39 -7.23 4.11 -5.19
CA VAL A 39 -7.35 2.95 -6.08
C VAL A 39 -7.59 1.71 -5.24
N MET A 40 -8.71 1.03 -5.53
CA MET A 40 -9.21 -0.07 -4.72
C MET A 40 -9.62 -1.25 -5.62
N PRO A 41 -8.82 -2.32 -5.69
CA PRO A 41 -9.25 -3.56 -6.33
C PRO A 41 -10.24 -4.30 -5.42
N VAL A 42 -11.26 -4.92 -6.01
CA VAL A 42 -12.30 -5.65 -5.29
C VAL A 42 -12.44 -7.05 -5.86
N TYR A 43 -12.44 -8.07 -5.00
CA TYR A 43 -12.78 -9.45 -5.36
C TYR A 43 -13.45 -10.18 -4.20
N ASN A 44 -14.72 -10.53 -4.35
CA ASN A 44 -15.48 -11.35 -3.38
C ASN A 44 -15.45 -10.83 -1.92
N VAL A 45 -15.30 -9.53 -1.72
CA VAL A 45 -15.29 -8.91 -0.39
C VAL A 45 -16.65 -9.07 0.32
N GLU A 46 -16.67 -9.04 1.64
CA GLU A 46 -17.91 -8.85 2.39
C GLU A 46 -18.33 -7.37 2.31
N ILE A 47 -19.56 -7.11 1.87
CA ILE A 47 -20.08 -5.75 1.63
C ILE A 47 -19.88 -4.82 2.83
N LYS A 48 -20.06 -5.35 4.05
CA LYS A 48 -19.87 -4.56 5.28
C LYS A 48 -18.46 -3.97 5.43
N TRP A 49 -17.43 -4.66 4.90
CA TRP A 49 -16.06 -4.17 4.96
C TRP A 49 -15.78 -3.16 3.85
N LEU A 50 -16.28 -3.43 2.65
CA LEU A 50 -16.23 -2.48 1.55
C LEU A 50 -16.90 -1.15 1.91
N ASP A 51 -18.08 -1.21 2.55
CA ASP A 51 -18.78 -0.01 3.01
C ASP A 51 -17.97 0.76 4.06
N LYS A 52 -17.32 0.07 5.00
CA LYS A 52 -16.44 0.71 5.98
C LYS A 52 -15.22 1.34 5.35
N ALA A 53 -14.61 0.68 4.37
CA ALA A 53 -13.49 1.22 3.61
C ALA A 53 -13.90 2.53 2.91
N ILE A 54 -15.00 2.52 2.18
CA ILE A 54 -15.54 3.71 1.49
C ILE A 54 -15.91 4.80 2.50
N GLU A 55 -16.60 4.45 3.59
CA GLU A 55 -16.99 5.39 4.64
C GLU A 55 -15.76 6.09 5.27
N SER A 56 -14.64 5.37 5.45
CA SER A 56 -13.42 5.95 5.99
C SER A 56 -12.83 7.02 5.07
N ILE A 57 -12.96 6.84 3.74
CA ILE A 57 -12.56 7.85 2.75
C ILE A 57 -13.54 9.03 2.74
N GLU A 58 -14.83 8.79 2.83
CA GLU A 58 -15.84 9.86 2.88
C GLU A 58 -15.68 10.75 4.12
N LYS A 59 -15.21 10.18 5.23
CA LYS A 59 -14.92 10.88 6.49
C LYS A 59 -13.62 11.65 6.49
N GLN A 60 -12.80 11.58 5.44
CA GLN A 60 -11.55 12.34 5.37
C GLN A 60 -11.83 13.85 5.55
N ASN A 61 -10.97 14.52 6.32
CA ASN A 61 -11.04 15.97 6.50
C ASN A 61 -10.51 16.74 5.29
N TYR A 62 -9.66 16.14 4.44
CA TYR A 62 -9.28 16.66 3.14
C TYR A 62 -10.33 16.26 2.09
N LYS A 63 -10.85 17.24 1.31
CA LYS A 63 -12.07 17.01 0.51
C LYS A 63 -11.85 16.79 -0.98
N ASN A 64 -10.63 16.99 -1.49
CA ASN A 64 -10.33 16.80 -2.92
C ASN A 64 -9.82 15.37 -3.19
N TRP A 65 -10.74 14.44 -3.28
CA TRP A 65 -10.47 13.03 -3.52
C TRP A 65 -11.56 12.38 -4.38
N GLU A 66 -11.18 11.29 -5.03
CA GLU A 66 -12.05 10.36 -5.72
C GLU A 66 -11.69 8.92 -5.35
N ILE A 67 -12.61 7.98 -5.54
CA ILE A 67 -12.37 6.54 -5.39
C ILE A 67 -12.48 5.90 -6.76
N CYS A 68 -11.50 5.07 -7.11
CA CYS A 68 -11.44 4.30 -8.34
C CYS A 68 -11.46 2.81 -8.00
N ILE A 69 -12.57 2.15 -8.25
CA ILE A 69 -12.80 0.73 -7.93
C ILE A 69 -12.77 -0.11 -9.20
N ALA A 70 -12.06 -1.25 -9.16
CA ALA A 70 -12.22 -2.28 -10.17
C ALA A 70 -12.61 -3.60 -9.50
N ASP A 71 -13.77 -4.13 -9.85
CA ASP A 71 -14.20 -5.48 -9.47
C ASP A 71 -13.56 -6.50 -10.39
N ASP A 72 -12.73 -7.37 -9.82
CA ASP A 72 -11.97 -8.40 -10.55
C ASP A 72 -12.82 -9.64 -10.90
N CYS A 73 -14.00 -9.40 -11.48
CA CYS A 73 -14.97 -10.44 -11.82
C CYS A 73 -15.39 -11.25 -10.58
N SER A 74 -15.86 -10.57 -9.53
CA SER A 74 -16.38 -11.23 -8.33
C SER A 74 -17.43 -12.28 -8.69
N THR A 75 -17.33 -13.47 -8.10
CA THR A 75 -18.30 -14.56 -8.24
C THR A 75 -19.51 -14.40 -7.33
N LYS A 76 -19.37 -13.59 -6.26
CA LYS A 76 -20.46 -13.17 -5.39
C LYS A 76 -21.26 -12.10 -6.08
N GLN A 77 -22.46 -12.45 -6.53
CA GLN A 77 -23.32 -11.53 -7.29
C GLN A 77 -23.69 -10.29 -6.47
N GLU A 78 -23.90 -10.45 -5.16
CA GLU A 78 -24.22 -9.33 -4.28
C GLU A 78 -23.16 -8.23 -4.29
N VAL A 79 -21.87 -8.56 -4.47
CA VAL A 79 -20.79 -7.57 -4.57
C VAL A 79 -20.94 -6.73 -5.83
N ARG A 80 -21.18 -7.39 -6.98
CA ARG A 80 -21.34 -6.70 -8.27
C ARG A 80 -22.61 -5.85 -8.33
N GLU A 81 -23.70 -6.35 -7.74
CA GLU A 81 -24.96 -5.59 -7.61
C GLU A 81 -24.77 -4.37 -6.71
N HIS A 82 -24.12 -4.53 -5.55
CA HIS A 82 -23.81 -3.45 -4.62
C HIS A 82 -22.98 -2.35 -5.29
N LEU A 83 -21.88 -2.71 -5.97
CA LEU A 83 -21.05 -1.77 -6.71
C LEU A 83 -21.84 -1.06 -7.82
N SER A 84 -22.67 -1.80 -8.58
CA SER A 84 -23.48 -1.23 -9.67
C SER A 84 -24.56 -0.26 -9.16
N ALA A 85 -25.01 -0.42 -7.92
CA ALA A 85 -26.03 0.43 -7.31
C ALA A 85 -25.45 1.73 -6.71
N MET A 86 -24.13 1.84 -6.55
CA MET A 86 -23.51 3.04 -5.97
C MET A 86 -23.71 4.26 -6.90
N LYS A 87 -24.24 5.34 -6.31
CA LYS A 87 -24.51 6.60 -7.02
C LYS A 87 -23.79 7.75 -6.32
N ASN A 88 -22.47 7.77 -6.44
CA ASN A 88 -21.64 8.87 -5.93
C ASN A 88 -20.72 9.34 -7.06
N SER A 89 -20.81 10.61 -7.44
CA SER A 89 -20.04 11.18 -8.56
C SER A 89 -18.52 11.14 -8.35
N ARG A 90 -18.07 10.95 -7.12
CA ARG A 90 -16.65 10.79 -6.77
C ARG A 90 -16.19 9.33 -6.75
N ILE A 91 -17.08 8.38 -6.99
CA ILE A 91 -16.75 6.96 -7.04
C ILE A 91 -16.88 6.49 -8.48
N LYS A 92 -15.77 6.05 -9.05
CA LYS A 92 -15.70 5.49 -10.41
C LYS A 92 -15.53 3.98 -10.28
N ILE A 93 -16.35 3.22 -10.99
CA ILE A 93 -16.40 1.76 -10.87
C ILE A 93 -16.24 1.12 -12.24
N LYS A 94 -15.40 0.09 -12.31
CA LYS A 94 -15.24 -0.79 -13.46
C LYS A 94 -15.46 -2.23 -13.04
N LEU A 95 -16.43 -2.90 -13.63
CA LEU A 95 -16.66 -4.34 -13.44
C LEU A 95 -15.93 -5.09 -14.55
N LEU A 96 -14.92 -5.88 -14.20
CA LEU A 96 -14.16 -6.65 -15.18
C LEU A 96 -14.99 -7.88 -15.63
N GLU A 97 -14.80 -8.29 -16.89
CA GLU A 97 -15.47 -9.45 -17.49
C GLU A 97 -14.79 -10.77 -17.14
N LYS A 98 -13.51 -10.72 -16.75
CA LYS A 98 -12.70 -11.87 -16.32
C LYS A 98 -11.78 -11.46 -15.19
N ASN A 99 -11.46 -12.43 -14.32
CA ASN A 99 -10.47 -12.25 -13.27
C ASN A 99 -9.08 -12.03 -13.89
N GLN A 100 -8.41 -10.95 -13.49
CA GLN A 100 -7.08 -10.56 -13.97
C GLN A 100 -6.03 -10.58 -12.85
N GLY A 101 -6.43 -11.00 -11.66
CA GLY A 101 -5.61 -10.97 -10.45
C GLY A 101 -5.41 -9.55 -9.92
N ILE A 102 -4.75 -9.47 -8.76
CA ILE A 102 -4.59 -8.21 -8.03
C ILE A 102 -3.94 -7.11 -8.88
N SER A 103 -2.86 -7.43 -9.61
CA SER A 103 -2.17 -6.47 -10.48
C SER A 103 -3.08 -5.94 -11.60
N GLY A 104 -3.81 -6.84 -12.27
CA GLY A 104 -4.72 -6.46 -13.34
C GLY A 104 -5.88 -5.60 -12.86
N ALA A 105 -6.49 -5.98 -11.74
CA ALA A 105 -7.57 -5.22 -11.12
C ALA A 105 -7.10 -3.84 -10.65
N THR A 106 -5.92 -3.77 -10.00
CA THR A 106 -5.36 -2.48 -9.54
C THR A 106 -5.01 -1.58 -10.72
N ASN A 107 -4.45 -2.11 -11.81
CA ASN A 107 -4.21 -1.35 -13.03
C ASN A 107 -5.53 -0.84 -13.65
N ALA A 108 -6.57 -1.68 -13.66
CA ALA A 108 -7.89 -1.29 -14.18
C ALA A 108 -8.55 -0.19 -13.34
N ALA A 109 -8.38 -0.21 -12.02
CA ALA A 109 -8.83 0.85 -11.13
C ALA A 109 -7.99 2.13 -11.32
N ALA A 110 -6.66 2.02 -11.41
CA ALA A 110 -5.75 3.13 -11.66
C ALA A 110 -6.02 3.84 -12.99
N ALA A 111 -6.47 3.10 -14.01
CA ALA A 111 -6.87 3.69 -15.30
C ALA A 111 -8.09 4.63 -15.22
N LEU A 112 -8.89 4.54 -14.15
CA LEU A 112 -10.01 5.46 -13.87
C LEU A 112 -9.55 6.74 -13.16
N ALA A 113 -8.34 6.75 -12.61
CA ALA A 113 -7.82 7.84 -11.80
C ALA A 113 -7.61 9.11 -12.64
N SER A 114 -8.15 10.23 -12.15
CA SER A 114 -7.92 11.56 -12.73
C SER A 114 -7.05 12.45 -11.82
N GLY A 115 -6.75 12.00 -10.60
CA GLY A 115 -5.94 12.74 -9.65
C GLY A 115 -4.45 12.75 -9.99
N GLU A 116 -3.75 13.71 -9.42
CA GLU A 116 -2.29 13.84 -9.53
C GLU A 116 -1.56 12.72 -8.78
N TYR A 117 -2.14 12.27 -7.66
CA TYR A 117 -1.60 11.19 -6.84
C TYR A 117 -2.58 10.02 -6.79
N ILE A 118 -2.02 8.81 -6.89
CA ILE A 118 -2.69 7.55 -6.63
C ILE A 118 -2.33 7.09 -5.22
N LEU A 119 -3.33 6.67 -4.44
CA LEU A 119 -3.16 5.99 -3.16
C LEU A 119 -3.71 4.58 -3.27
N LEU A 120 -2.96 3.61 -2.81
CA LEU A 120 -3.39 2.21 -2.79
C LEU A 120 -4.15 1.92 -1.50
N MET A 121 -5.30 1.28 -1.62
CA MET A 121 -6.10 0.89 -0.47
C MET A 121 -6.78 -0.46 -0.72
N ASP A 122 -6.68 -1.36 0.24
CA ASP A 122 -7.41 -2.63 0.22
C ASP A 122 -8.89 -2.39 0.57
N ASN A 123 -9.74 -3.27 0.04
CA ASN A 123 -11.21 -3.09 0.06
C ASN A 123 -11.87 -3.45 1.40
N ASP A 124 -11.09 -3.88 2.38
CA ASP A 124 -11.54 -4.26 3.73
C ASP A 124 -10.85 -3.46 4.86
N ASP A 125 -9.99 -2.50 4.51
CA ASP A 125 -9.22 -1.67 5.44
C ASP A 125 -9.87 -0.30 5.68
N GLU A 126 -9.32 0.50 6.59
CA GLU A 126 -9.82 1.84 6.90
C GLU A 126 -8.68 2.87 6.93
N LEU A 127 -8.98 4.11 6.51
CA LEU A 127 -8.07 5.25 6.65
C LEU A 127 -8.37 6.02 7.93
N ALA A 128 -7.32 6.51 8.60
CA ALA A 128 -7.48 7.52 9.62
C ALA A 128 -8.08 8.82 9.04
N PRO A 129 -8.92 9.56 9.77
CA PRO A 129 -9.65 10.71 9.21
C PRO A 129 -8.78 11.87 8.70
N SER A 130 -7.50 11.93 9.07
CA SER A 130 -6.53 12.94 8.64
C SER A 130 -5.60 12.48 7.52
N ALA A 131 -5.70 11.23 7.06
CA ALA A 131 -4.71 10.61 6.19
C ALA A 131 -4.38 11.43 4.94
N LEU A 132 -5.41 11.88 4.21
CA LEU A 132 -5.22 12.65 3.00
C LEU A 132 -4.66 14.06 3.29
N HIS A 133 -5.02 14.64 4.43
CA HIS A 133 -4.50 15.96 4.83
C HIS A 133 -3.01 15.88 5.15
N GLU A 134 -2.59 14.89 5.92
CA GLU A 134 -1.18 14.71 6.28
C GLU A 134 -0.32 14.42 5.04
N PHE A 135 -0.83 13.60 4.11
CA PHE A 135 -0.18 13.39 2.82
C PHE A 135 -0.07 14.67 2.00
N TYR A 136 -1.16 15.45 1.93
CA TYR A 136 -1.15 16.77 1.26
C TYR A 136 -0.07 17.70 1.85
N GLN A 137 -0.01 17.81 3.18
CA GLN A 137 0.98 18.67 3.86
C GLN A 137 2.41 18.21 3.57
N LYS A 138 2.68 16.91 3.64
CA LYS A 138 4.02 16.35 3.37
C LYS A 138 4.43 16.59 1.92
N ILE A 139 3.53 16.35 0.97
CA ILE A 139 3.78 16.62 -0.45
C ILE A 139 4.08 18.11 -0.70
N LYS A 140 3.28 19.01 -0.13
CA LYS A 140 3.48 20.45 -0.29
C LYS A 140 4.79 20.92 0.31
N LYS A 141 5.19 20.35 1.43
CA LYS A 141 6.41 20.75 2.14
C LYS A 141 7.68 20.24 1.46
N GLU A 142 7.67 19.00 0.98
CA GLU A 142 8.88 18.29 0.55
C GLU A 142 8.90 17.94 -0.94
N GLY A 143 7.76 18.09 -1.64
CA GLY A 143 7.64 17.70 -3.05
C GLY A 143 7.73 16.20 -3.27
N SER A 144 7.35 15.39 -2.27
CA SER A 144 7.44 13.93 -2.33
C SER A 144 6.67 13.37 -3.53
N GLU A 145 7.28 12.47 -4.27
CA GLU A 145 6.68 11.78 -5.42
C GLU A 145 6.19 10.38 -5.07
N ILE A 146 6.80 9.78 -4.04
CA ILE A 146 6.31 8.61 -3.31
C ILE A 146 6.15 9.03 -1.86
N ILE A 147 5.07 8.59 -1.21
CA ILE A 147 4.76 8.95 0.18
C ILE A 147 4.14 7.74 0.89
N TYR A 148 4.56 7.50 2.12
CA TYR A 148 4.01 6.41 2.95
C TYR A 148 3.83 6.86 4.39
N SER A 149 3.01 6.11 5.13
CA SER A 149 2.75 6.35 6.54
C SER A 149 2.90 5.11 7.39
N ASP A 150 2.87 5.29 8.70
CA ASP A 150 2.71 4.21 9.67
C ASP A 150 1.30 3.60 9.57
N MET A 151 1.14 2.43 10.17
CA MET A 151 -0.12 1.70 10.18
C MET A 151 -0.32 0.94 11.49
N ASP A 152 -1.53 0.49 11.75
CA ASP A 152 -1.84 -0.46 12.82
C ASP A 152 -2.79 -1.55 12.31
N ILE A 153 -3.16 -2.45 13.20
CA ILE A 153 -4.12 -3.51 12.94
C ILE A 153 -5.45 -3.15 13.58
N ILE A 154 -6.55 -3.30 12.83
CA ILE A 154 -7.91 -3.12 13.32
C ILE A 154 -8.67 -4.45 13.33
N ASP A 155 -9.33 -4.79 14.42
CA ASP A 155 -10.15 -5.99 14.50
C ASP A 155 -11.57 -5.77 13.91
N ALA A 156 -12.34 -6.85 13.82
CA ALA A 156 -13.72 -6.80 13.31
C ALA A 156 -14.66 -5.90 14.14
N LYS A 157 -14.30 -5.53 15.38
CA LYS A 157 -15.05 -4.64 16.26
C LYS A 157 -14.60 -3.17 16.15
N GLY A 158 -13.57 -2.90 15.34
CA GLY A 158 -13.02 -1.56 15.17
C GLY A 158 -12.00 -1.16 16.26
N LYS A 159 -11.45 -2.12 17.01
CA LYS A 159 -10.40 -1.86 18.00
C LYS A 159 -9.03 -1.99 17.34
N THR A 160 -8.21 -0.95 17.46
CA THR A 160 -6.85 -0.93 16.95
C THR A 160 -5.86 -1.54 17.92
N ARG A 161 -4.78 -2.14 17.38
CA ARG A 161 -3.68 -2.77 18.11
C ARG A 161 -2.42 -2.84 17.26
N ASP A 162 -1.32 -3.24 17.85
CA ASP A 162 -0.06 -3.58 17.20
C ASP A 162 0.41 -2.49 16.19
N PRO A 163 0.71 -1.26 16.66
CA PRO A 163 1.19 -0.20 15.77
C PRO A 163 2.50 -0.61 15.09
N LEU A 164 2.59 -0.36 13.80
CA LEU A 164 3.76 -0.58 12.95
C LEU A 164 4.33 0.78 12.57
N CYS A 165 5.27 1.26 13.38
CA CYS A 165 6.04 2.47 13.09
C CYS A 165 7.18 2.13 12.14
N LYS A 166 7.24 2.84 11.02
CA LYS A 166 8.22 2.61 9.95
C LYS A 166 9.37 3.59 10.09
N PRO A 167 10.58 3.24 9.65
CA PRO A 167 11.68 4.20 9.56
C PRO A 167 11.44 5.18 8.41
N ASP A 168 12.16 6.30 8.43
CA ASP A 168 12.33 7.13 7.25
C ASP A 168 12.95 6.32 6.11
N TRP A 169 12.88 6.86 4.88
CA TRP A 169 13.34 6.15 3.70
C TRP A 169 14.78 5.63 3.85
N SER A 170 14.91 4.32 3.70
CA SER A 170 16.18 3.59 3.76
C SER A 170 16.24 2.60 2.59
N PRO A 171 17.00 2.92 1.52
CA PRO A 171 17.09 2.06 0.33
C PRO A 171 17.65 0.68 0.67
N ASP A 172 18.65 0.58 1.53
CA ASP A 172 19.23 -0.72 1.91
C ASP A 172 18.24 -1.60 2.69
N LEU A 173 17.47 -1.01 3.60
CA LEU A 173 16.41 -1.74 4.29
C LEU A 173 15.32 -2.16 3.31
N PHE A 174 15.01 -1.29 2.33
CA PHE A 174 14.00 -1.61 1.34
C PHE A 174 14.41 -2.77 0.43
N LEU A 175 15.70 -2.94 0.13
CA LEU A 175 16.22 -4.12 -0.56
C LEU A 175 16.16 -5.40 0.28
N SER A 176 16.09 -5.27 1.60
CA SER A 176 15.99 -6.42 2.50
C SER A 176 14.55 -6.83 2.79
N GLN A 177 13.60 -5.91 2.75
CA GLN A 177 12.18 -6.18 3.03
C GLN A 177 11.28 -5.06 2.54
N MET A 178 10.07 -5.43 2.11
CA MET A 178 9.01 -4.47 1.78
C MET A 178 8.41 -3.88 3.07
N TYR A 179 9.03 -2.83 3.63
CA TYR A 179 8.55 -2.22 4.88
C TYR A 179 7.58 -1.06 4.68
N LEU A 180 7.47 -0.52 3.45
CA LEU A 180 6.63 0.65 3.17
C LEU A 180 5.14 0.35 3.39
N GLY A 181 4.64 -0.81 2.91
CA GLY A 181 3.27 -1.27 3.11
C GLY A 181 2.21 -0.22 2.83
N HIS A 182 1.08 -0.30 3.50
CA HIS A 182 0.03 0.71 3.47
C HIS A 182 0.19 1.71 4.64
N LEU A 183 -0.31 2.94 4.60
CA LEU A 183 -0.79 3.62 3.40
C LEU A 183 0.39 4.05 2.54
N ILE A 184 0.26 3.88 1.25
CA ILE A 184 1.24 4.36 0.29
C ILE A 184 0.54 5.12 -0.84
N GLY A 185 1.17 6.19 -1.29
CA GLY A 185 0.74 6.98 -2.43
C GLY A 185 1.93 7.39 -3.30
N PHE A 186 1.64 7.68 -4.54
CA PHE A 186 2.66 8.11 -5.50
C PHE A 186 2.06 8.96 -6.61
N LYS A 187 2.88 9.75 -7.28
CA LYS A 187 2.46 10.50 -8.46
C LYS A 187 1.96 9.56 -9.55
N LYS A 188 0.79 9.88 -10.10
CA LYS A 188 0.21 9.13 -11.23
C LYS A 188 1.17 9.08 -12.43
N SER A 189 1.83 10.20 -12.74
CA SER A 189 2.82 10.26 -13.83
C SER A 189 4.00 9.31 -13.64
N LEU A 190 4.42 9.07 -12.39
CA LEU A 190 5.47 8.09 -12.07
C LEU A 190 4.97 6.66 -12.28
N PHE A 191 3.73 6.35 -11.85
CA PHE A 191 3.07 5.07 -12.08
C PHE A 191 2.97 4.74 -13.58
N GLU A 192 2.53 5.72 -14.37
CA GLU A 192 2.41 5.57 -15.83
C GLU A 192 3.78 5.35 -16.48
N LYS A 193 4.81 6.10 -16.04
CA LYS A 193 6.17 6.00 -16.57
C LYS A 193 6.80 4.63 -16.38
N VAL A 194 6.54 3.97 -15.21
CA VAL A 194 7.06 2.62 -14.94
C VAL A 194 6.15 1.51 -15.51
N GLY A 195 5.01 1.85 -16.11
CA GLY A 195 4.10 0.90 -16.75
C GLY A 195 3.15 0.16 -15.80
N GLY A 196 2.94 0.67 -14.58
CA GLY A 196 1.99 0.10 -13.63
C GLY A 196 2.43 -1.22 -13.01
N PHE A 197 1.45 -1.97 -12.48
CA PHE A 197 1.68 -3.28 -11.87
C PHE A 197 1.90 -4.38 -12.91
N ARG A 198 2.75 -5.34 -12.60
CA ARG A 198 3.08 -6.49 -13.42
C ARG A 198 2.49 -7.77 -12.81
N GLY A 199 1.70 -8.53 -13.57
CA GLY A 199 0.99 -9.71 -13.09
C GLY A 199 1.91 -10.88 -12.67
N GLU A 200 3.10 -10.99 -13.26
CA GLU A 200 4.13 -11.98 -12.91
C GLU A 200 4.67 -11.82 -11.49
N PHE A 201 4.45 -10.64 -10.88
CA PHE A 201 4.85 -10.37 -9.49
C PHE A 201 3.68 -10.41 -8.50
N ASN A 202 2.52 -10.96 -8.88
CA ASN A 202 1.39 -11.10 -7.96
C ASN A 202 1.84 -11.76 -6.64
N GLY A 203 1.43 -11.17 -5.52
CA GLY A 203 1.86 -11.53 -4.16
C GLY A 203 3.00 -10.67 -3.61
N SER A 204 3.79 -10.04 -4.49
CA SER A 204 4.80 -9.01 -4.19
C SER A 204 4.78 -7.90 -5.23
N GLN A 205 3.62 -7.67 -5.85
CA GLN A 205 3.42 -6.68 -6.92
C GLN A 205 3.72 -5.25 -6.47
N ASP A 206 3.45 -4.92 -5.22
CA ASP A 206 3.73 -3.61 -4.65
C ASP A 206 5.25 -3.40 -4.53
N TYR A 207 5.96 -4.44 -4.14
CA TYR A 207 7.41 -4.41 -4.03
C TYR A 207 8.05 -4.17 -5.40
N ASP A 208 7.65 -4.93 -6.41
CA ASP A 208 8.11 -4.74 -7.79
C ASP A 208 7.85 -3.32 -8.30
N LEU A 209 6.62 -2.82 -8.12
CA LEU A 209 6.24 -1.48 -8.55
C LEU A 209 7.12 -0.41 -7.90
N LEU A 210 7.28 -0.48 -6.58
CA LEU A 210 8.02 0.52 -5.82
C LEU A 210 9.52 0.47 -6.10
N LEU A 211 10.11 -0.70 -6.29
CA LEU A 211 11.51 -0.82 -6.74
C LEU A 211 11.72 -0.09 -8.06
N ARG A 212 10.84 -0.29 -9.06
CA ARG A 212 10.92 0.43 -10.35
C ARG A 212 10.68 1.94 -10.20
N MET A 213 9.82 2.36 -9.29
CA MET A 213 9.59 3.78 -9.03
C MET A 213 10.78 4.45 -8.35
N THR A 214 11.43 3.78 -7.39
CA THR A 214 12.60 4.31 -6.68
C THR A 214 13.84 4.43 -7.58
N GLU A 215 13.85 3.76 -8.73
CA GLU A 215 14.86 3.97 -9.79
C GLU A 215 14.66 5.31 -10.52
N MET A 216 13.49 5.93 -10.41
CA MET A 216 13.11 7.14 -11.15
C MET A 216 13.08 8.40 -10.30
N THR A 217 13.04 8.27 -8.97
CA THR A 217 12.96 9.40 -8.03
C THR A 217 13.56 9.07 -6.68
N ASP A 218 14.20 10.06 -6.06
CA ASP A 218 14.67 10.07 -4.68
C ASP A 218 13.72 10.81 -3.73
N LYS A 219 12.62 11.37 -4.25
CA LYS A 219 11.65 12.16 -3.50
C LYS A 219 10.63 11.29 -2.78
N ILE A 220 11.10 10.57 -1.76
CA ILE A 220 10.30 9.63 -0.98
C ILE A 220 10.08 10.21 0.41
N GLY A 221 8.81 10.46 0.75
CA GLY A 221 8.40 11.08 2.01
C GLY A 221 7.76 10.07 2.95
N HIS A 222 8.12 10.14 4.23
CA HIS A 222 7.49 9.40 5.32
C HIS A 222 6.65 10.33 6.20
N VAL A 223 5.42 9.94 6.48
CA VAL A 223 4.56 10.56 7.50
C VAL A 223 4.56 9.65 8.72
N PRO A 224 5.26 10.01 9.81
CA PRO A 224 5.38 9.15 10.99
C PRO A 224 4.11 9.21 11.86
N GLU A 225 2.98 8.93 11.25
CA GLU A 225 1.66 8.86 11.88
C GLU A 225 0.92 7.63 11.39
N ILE A 226 0.11 7.03 12.27
CA ILE A 226 -0.75 5.89 11.92
C ILE A 226 -1.93 6.43 11.13
N LEU A 227 -1.85 6.28 9.80
CA LEU A 227 -2.88 6.78 8.87
C LEU A 227 -3.66 5.65 8.18
N TYR A 228 -3.29 4.41 8.42
CA TYR A 228 -3.91 3.23 7.83
C TYR A 228 -4.18 2.17 8.91
N HIS A 229 -5.38 1.60 8.87
CA HIS A 229 -5.83 0.54 9.77
C HIS A 229 -6.04 -0.74 8.96
N TRP A 230 -5.08 -1.66 9.06
CA TRP A 230 -5.14 -2.95 8.38
C TRP A 230 -6.08 -3.91 9.11
N ARG A 231 -7.10 -4.42 8.41
CA ARG A 231 -8.11 -5.28 9.03
C ARG A 231 -7.64 -6.71 9.18
N ASP A 232 -7.65 -7.19 10.41
CA ASP A 232 -7.37 -8.58 10.74
C ASP A 232 -8.63 -9.44 10.52
N LEU A 233 -8.65 -10.13 9.39
CA LEU A 233 -9.69 -11.10 9.05
C LEU A 233 -9.08 -12.50 8.92
N PRO A 234 -9.83 -13.56 9.27
CA PRO A 234 -9.37 -14.94 9.07
C PRO A 234 -9.03 -15.27 7.61
N SER A 235 -9.58 -14.50 6.66
CA SER A 235 -9.34 -14.62 5.23
C SER A 235 -8.16 -13.78 4.74
N SER A 236 -7.57 -12.93 5.60
CA SER A 236 -6.47 -12.05 5.22
C SER A 236 -5.22 -12.83 4.83
N THR A 237 -4.53 -12.32 3.82
CA THR A 237 -3.28 -12.91 3.29
C THR A 237 -2.21 -13.09 4.37
N ALA A 238 -2.19 -12.20 5.35
CA ALA A 238 -1.25 -12.26 6.47
C ALA A 238 -1.56 -13.32 7.52
N ALA A 239 -2.79 -13.83 7.56
CA ALA A 239 -3.16 -14.89 8.50
C ALA A 239 -2.42 -16.21 8.21
N ASN A 240 -1.94 -16.40 6.97
CA ASN A 240 -1.20 -17.60 6.60
C ASN A 240 -0.09 -17.32 5.56
N PRO A 241 1.03 -16.69 5.95
CA PRO A 241 2.14 -16.36 5.06
C PRO A 241 2.77 -17.59 4.40
N GLU A 242 2.79 -18.73 5.09
CA GLU A 242 3.38 -19.97 4.60
C GLU A 242 2.58 -20.60 3.43
N SER A 243 1.34 -20.18 3.22
CA SER A 243 0.51 -20.65 2.11
C SER A 243 0.87 -20.03 0.75
N LYS A 244 1.81 -19.07 0.71
CA LYS A 244 2.14 -18.29 -0.50
C LYS A 244 3.64 -18.29 -0.84
N PRO A 245 4.27 -19.47 -1.07
CA PRO A 245 5.69 -19.50 -1.47
C PRO A 245 5.96 -18.71 -2.77
N TYR A 246 4.95 -18.60 -3.65
CA TYR A 246 5.08 -17.80 -4.88
C TYR A 246 5.32 -16.31 -4.60
N ALA A 247 4.76 -15.76 -3.51
CA ALA A 247 4.96 -14.36 -3.16
C ALA A 247 6.40 -14.07 -2.70
N GLN A 248 6.99 -15.01 -1.94
CA GLN A 248 8.39 -14.95 -1.56
C GLN A 248 9.30 -14.93 -2.81
N THR A 249 9.07 -15.85 -3.74
CA THR A 249 9.82 -15.93 -5.00
C THR A 249 9.61 -14.68 -5.88
N ALA A 250 8.37 -14.16 -5.94
CA ALA A 250 8.09 -12.93 -6.67
C ALA A 250 8.86 -11.73 -6.09
N GLY A 251 8.93 -11.61 -4.76
CA GLY A 251 9.72 -10.57 -4.10
C GLY A 251 11.22 -10.71 -4.39
N LEU A 252 11.75 -11.93 -4.31
CA LEU A 252 13.15 -12.20 -4.67
C LEU A 252 13.47 -11.78 -6.10
N ASN A 253 12.61 -12.17 -7.05
CA ASN A 253 12.76 -11.83 -8.45
C ASN A 253 12.67 -10.32 -8.68
N ALA A 254 11.78 -9.61 -7.98
CA ALA A 254 11.64 -8.16 -8.08
C ALA A 254 12.93 -7.45 -7.64
N ILE A 255 13.54 -7.90 -6.54
CA ILE A 255 14.82 -7.37 -6.07
C ILE A 255 15.93 -7.68 -7.09
N GLN A 256 16.03 -8.93 -7.57
CA GLN A 256 17.07 -9.31 -8.53
C GLN A 256 16.97 -8.50 -9.82
N GLU A 257 15.76 -8.32 -10.37
CA GLU A 257 15.58 -7.48 -11.55
C GLU A 257 15.95 -6.01 -11.30
N HIS A 258 15.65 -5.49 -10.11
CA HIS A 258 16.07 -4.14 -9.70
C HIS A 258 17.60 -4.04 -9.67
N LEU A 259 18.28 -4.99 -9.04
CA LEU A 259 19.75 -5.02 -8.97
C LEU A 259 20.37 -5.08 -10.37
N ASP A 260 19.80 -5.91 -11.24
CA ASP A 260 20.28 -6.05 -12.63
C ASP A 260 20.09 -4.75 -13.44
N ARG A 261 19.02 -4.00 -13.21
CA ARG A 261 18.78 -2.71 -13.86
C ARG A 261 19.70 -1.61 -13.35
N VAL A 262 19.94 -1.57 -12.05
CA VAL A 262 20.68 -0.46 -11.40
C VAL A 262 22.18 -0.67 -11.46
N TYR A 263 22.65 -1.89 -11.21
CA TYR A 263 24.09 -2.19 -11.07
C TYR A 263 24.65 -2.99 -12.25
N GLY A 264 23.79 -3.54 -13.10
CA GLY A 264 24.19 -4.43 -14.20
C GLY A 264 24.11 -5.91 -13.79
N LYS A 265 23.84 -6.76 -14.79
CA LYS A 265 23.69 -8.21 -14.55
C LYS A 265 24.95 -8.81 -13.93
N GLY A 266 24.75 -9.54 -12.84
CA GLY A 266 25.84 -10.22 -12.14
C GLY A 266 26.64 -9.34 -11.18
N ALA A 267 26.32 -8.05 -11.06
CA ALA A 267 26.97 -7.15 -10.09
C ALA A 267 26.51 -7.38 -8.65
N ALA A 268 25.29 -7.90 -8.48
CA ALA A 268 24.74 -8.24 -7.16
C ALA A 268 23.77 -9.42 -7.28
N THR A 269 23.56 -10.12 -6.18
CA THR A 269 22.63 -11.25 -6.07
C THR A 269 21.72 -11.08 -4.88
N ALA A 270 20.42 -11.24 -5.11
CA ALA A 270 19.43 -11.35 -4.06
C ALA A 270 19.24 -12.82 -3.65
N ASN A 271 19.11 -13.07 -2.34
CA ASN A 271 18.96 -14.41 -1.79
C ASN A 271 17.81 -14.43 -0.77
N GLU A 272 17.14 -15.55 -0.68
CA GLU A 272 16.20 -15.80 0.42
C GLU A 272 16.96 -15.97 1.74
N THR A 273 16.31 -15.60 2.84
CA THR A 273 16.81 -15.88 4.19
C THR A 273 15.90 -16.93 4.86
N GLU A 274 16.25 -17.36 6.07
CA GLU A 274 15.37 -18.21 6.89
C GLU A 274 14.04 -17.54 7.31
N ASN A 275 13.97 -16.21 7.19
CA ASN A 275 12.78 -15.43 7.52
C ASN A 275 12.01 -15.11 6.23
N LEU A 276 10.70 -15.43 6.22
CA LEU A 276 9.81 -15.10 5.10
C LEU A 276 9.78 -13.60 4.83
N PHE A 277 9.85 -13.24 3.55
CA PHE A 277 9.83 -11.84 3.06
C PHE A 277 10.99 -10.98 3.56
N VAL A 278 12.07 -11.63 4.00
CA VAL A 278 13.35 -10.98 4.29
C VAL A 278 14.40 -11.55 3.36
N TYR A 279 15.12 -10.67 2.68
CA TYR A 279 16.09 -10.99 1.65
C TYR A 279 17.48 -10.50 2.02
N ASP A 280 18.51 -11.18 1.52
CA ASP A 280 19.93 -10.83 1.65
C ASP A 280 20.45 -10.43 0.28
N VAL A 281 21.04 -9.24 0.17
CA VAL A 281 21.65 -8.74 -1.07
C VAL A 281 23.16 -8.74 -0.93
N ARG A 282 23.82 -9.39 -1.87
CA ARG A 282 25.30 -9.47 -1.93
C ARG A 282 25.82 -8.81 -3.21
N TYR A 283 26.66 -7.82 -3.03
CA TYR A 283 27.37 -7.16 -4.12
C TYR A 283 28.66 -7.91 -4.44
N HIS A 284 28.92 -8.13 -5.71
CA HIS A 284 30.14 -8.77 -6.18
C HIS A 284 31.16 -7.68 -6.52
N MET A 285 32.22 -7.61 -5.74
CA MET A 285 33.34 -6.72 -6.05
C MET A 285 34.18 -7.36 -7.15
N ASN A 286 34.42 -6.62 -8.25
CA ASN A 286 35.43 -7.02 -9.20
C ASN A 286 36.77 -6.90 -8.49
N GLU A 287 37.52 -8.00 -8.38
CA GLU A 287 38.95 -7.94 -8.04
C GLU A 287 39.64 -7.22 -9.20
N GLU A 288 40.19 -6.02 -8.96
CA GLU A 288 41.07 -5.33 -9.88
C GLU A 288 42.44 -6.02 -9.95
#